data_e212e6332b81642a05945a7319d534c4
#
_entry.id   e212e6332b81642a05945a7319d534c4
#
_cell.length_a   1.000
_cell.length_b   1.000
_cell.length_c   1.000
_cell.angle_alpha   90.00
_cell.angle_beta   90.00
_cell.angle_gamma   90.00
#
_symmetry.space_group_name_H-M   'P 1'
#
loop_
_entity.id
_entity.type
_entity.pdbx_description
1 polymer ?
#
loop_
_entity_poly.entity_id
_entity_poly.type
_entity_poly.pdbx_seq_one_letter_code
_entity_poly.pdbx_strand_id
1 'polypeptide(L)'
;LVLACTGHALADDWAGIPGVDVDSIDFQGKTVTYLSFYSPFGSFEEGARYEGRLEEAKERFNIGDIVYVEAGWGDPIIEMAMSRHMAGDAKYDIWVLPSISFWPLATSGALLPLNSFLPDEYFEAFPPDVQVLQEKMGFGGQIFALGLGESNVNNIDLIFWNKTMFAREGWPALDELYLKDEWTWDQMEQIAIQATRDNDGDGVIDQWGLGGMSIWPLTSCNSAEAIVQDETGRWVFNWTSEAAITAFETFNRWQTVLGLVSPNWDTTDFINGTVAMYKGQPWQLGADGVTGRMEDEWGIVPFPKGPHADDYLFPRGGGDNVFLPASAEYPEGLVALHNFLWRIDEVEYEREEMRYEYVLNEFDYELLLKAEMEWDGSGFHLDGLLGPDWDDRRPFHEPMNQILYQGESPAVAWAAVAPMIQELLDQTLNAHLDK
;
A
#
# COMPACT_ATOMS: atom_id res chain seq x y z
N LEU A 1 -23.43 13.82 12.83
CA LEU A 1 -23.01 13.61 14.23
C LEU A 1 -21.53 13.90 14.29
N VAL A 2 -21.17 15.08 14.75
CA VAL A 2 -19.78 15.45 15.06
C VAL A 2 -19.43 14.59 16.29
N LEU A 3 -18.69 13.51 16.09
CA LEU A 3 -17.96 12.91 17.18
C LEU A 3 -16.90 13.93 17.58
N ALA A 4 -17.14 14.58 18.70
CA ALA A 4 -16.11 15.31 19.40
C ALA A 4 -15.05 14.26 19.83
N CYS A 5 -14.04 14.07 19.03
CA CYS A 5 -12.78 13.54 19.51
C CYS A 5 -12.36 14.49 20.63
N THR A 6 -12.44 14.04 21.86
CA THR A 6 -11.79 14.71 22.98
C THR A 6 -10.29 14.51 22.76
N GLY A 7 -9.75 15.30 21.84
CA GLY A 7 -8.33 15.46 21.72
C GLY A 7 -7.84 15.87 23.11
N HIS A 8 -7.14 14.98 23.78
CA HIS A 8 -6.19 15.43 24.76
C HIS A 8 -5.25 16.31 23.97
N ALA A 9 -5.36 17.61 24.20
CA ALA A 9 -4.36 18.56 23.75
C ALA A 9 -3.03 18.01 24.27
N LEU A 10 -2.26 17.42 23.38
CA LEU A 10 -0.85 17.17 23.61
C LEU A 10 -0.22 18.56 23.64
N ALA A 11 -0.21 19.16 24.83
CA ALA A 11 0.30 20.48 25.05
C ALA A 11 1.76 20.49 24.60
N ASP A 12 2.09 21.23 23.53
CA ASP A 12 3.41 21.54 22.98
C ASP A 12 4.38 20.35 22.74
N ASP A 13 3.94 19.09 22.91
CA ASP A 13 4.77 17.90 22.73
C ASP A 13 4.49 17.26 21.37
N TRP A 14 4.73 18.03 20.30
CA TRP A 14 4.58 17.61 18.90
C TRP A 14 5.49 16.41 18.52
N ALA A 15 6.47 16.04 19.36
CA ALA A 15 7.26 14.82 19.15
C ALA A 15 6.40 13.56 19.20
N GLY A 16 5.23 13.63 19.84
CA GLY A 16 4.32 12.50 19.99
C GLY A 16 4.91 11.33 20.78
N ILE A 17 6.03 11.53 21.48
CA ILE A 17 6.70 10.50 22.30
C ILE A 17 6.43 10.80 23.78
N PRO A 18 5.56 10.04 24.44
CA PRO A 18 5.26 10.25 25.86
C PRO A 18 6.51 10.22 26.74
N GLY A 19 6.69 11.26 27.54
CA GLY A 19 7.82 11.39 28.47
C GLY A 19 9.14 11.85 27.87
N VAL A 20 9.20 12.14 26.57
CA VAL A 20 10.37 12.75 25.93
C VAL A 20 10.26 14.27 25.98
N ASP A 21 11.26 14.90 26.59
CA ASP A 21 11.45 16.35 26.54
C ASP A 21 12.09 16.74 25.20
N VAL A 22 11.29 17.27 24.29
CA VAL A 22 11.69 17.66 22.94
C VAL A 22 12.85 18.66 22.96
N ASP A 23 12.90 19.58 23.92
CA ASP A 23 13.94 20.59 24.04
C ASP A 23 15.29 19.99 24.49
N SER A 24 15.30 18.75 24.94
CA SER A 24 16.52 18.01 25.26
C SER A 24 17.16 17.29 24.06
N ILE A 25 16.48 17.22 22.92
CA ILE A 25 16.97 16.54 21.72
C ILE A 25 18.06 17.41 21.05
N ASP A 26 19.25 16.85 20.94
CA ASP A 26 20.42 17.54 20.37
C ASP A 26 21.26 16.58 19.52
N PHE A 27 21.28 16.80 18.20
CA PHE A 27 22.11 16.04 17.28
C PHE A 27 23.56 16.51 17.20
N GLN A 28 23.95 17.52 17.97
CA GLN A 28 25.33 18.01 18.10
C GLN A 28 25.98 18.41 16.77
N GLY A 29 25.20 18.96 15.85
CA GLY A 29 25.67 19.33 14.53
C GLY A 29 25.94 18.17 13.57
N LYS A 30 25.51 16.93 13.90
CA LYS A 30 25.60 15.77 12.99
C LYS A 30 24.64 15.94 11.81
N THR A 31 24.99 15.32 10.68
CA THR A 31 24.09 15.17 9.54
C THR A 31 23.19 13.97 9.78
N VAL A 32 21.90 14.10 9.50
CA VAL A 32 20.92 13.00 9.44
C VAL A 32 20.73 12.59 8.00
N THR A 33 20.90 11.32 7.70
CA THR A 33 20.86 10.78 6.35
C THR A 33 19.71 9.79 6.19
N TYR A 34 18.82 10.06 5.24
CA TYR A 34 17.76 9.16 4.83
C TYR A 34 18.27 8.23 3.70
N LEU A 35 17.89 6.97 3.75
CA LEU A 35 17.96 6.05 2.61
C LEU A 35 16.55 5.97 2.02
N SER A 36 16.39 6.29 0.73
CA SER A 36 15.09 6.29 0.07
C SER A 36 15.24 5.91 -1.40
N PHE A 37 14.15 5.58 -2.08
CA PHE A 37 14.12 5.34 -3.53
C PHE A 37 13.53 6.51 -4.32
N TYR A 38 13.21 7.60 -3.64
CA TYR A 38 12.81 8.90 -4.20
C TYR A 38 13.18 10.01 -3.21
N SER A 39 13.02 11.28 -3.58
CA SER A 39 13.19 12.39 -2.64
C SER A 39 12.06 12.36 -1.60
N PRO A 40 12.31 12.05 -0.33
CA PRO A 40 11.27 12.08 0.70
C PRO A 40 10.91 13.51 1.14
N PHE A 41 11.55 14.52 0.53
CA PHE A 41 11.47 15.90 0.97
C PHE A 41 10.65 16.82 0.05
N GLY A 42 9.94 16.26 -0.94
CA GLY A 42 9.13 17.05 -1.87
C GLY A 42 8.11 17.97 -1.18
N SER A 43 7.52 17.51 -0.07
CA SER A 43 6.57 18.31 0.72
C SER A 43 7.20 19.49 1.48
N PHE A 44 8.53 19.62 1.49
CA PHE A 44 9.27 20.68 2.19
C PHE A 44 9.94 21.69 1.24
N GLU A 45 9.82 21.48 -0.08
CA GLU A 45 10.39 22.36 -1.10
C GLU A 45 9.65 23.71 -1.19
N GLU A 46 10.23 24.68 -1.90
CA GLU A 46 9.64 26.01 -2.09
C GLU A 46 8.25 25.92 -2.74
N GLY A 47 7.26 26.51 -2.09
CA GLY A 47 5.86 26.45 -2.52
C GLY A 47 5.12 25.17 -2.11
N ALA A 48 5.80 24.20 -1.51
CA ALA A 48 5.17 23.02 -0.98
C ALA A 48 4.53 23.26 0.41
N ARG A 49 3.71 22.28 0.85
CA ARG A 49 2.89 22.39 2.06
C ARG A 49 3.68 22.70 3.33
N TYR A 50 4.86 22.14 3.45
CA TYR A 50 5.74 22.27 4.63
C TYR A 50 7.03 23.01 4.33
N GLU A 51 6.96 24.00 3.42
CA GLU A 51 8.11 24.83 3.08
C GLU A 51 8.80 25.37 4.34
N GLY A 52 10.12 25.24 4.38
CA GLY A 52 10.96 25.72 5.49
C GLY A 52 11.07 24.80 6.69
N ARG A 53 10.24 23.75 6.82
CA ARG A 53 10.24 22.85 7.99
C ARG A 53 11.55 22.08 8.18
N LEU A 54 12.26 21.78 7.09
CA LEU A 54 13.59 21.17 7.18
C LEU A 54 14.61 22.08 7.88
N GLU A 55 14.60 23.37 7.56
CA GLU A 55 15.50 24.33 8.19
C GLU A 55 15.13 24.57 9.66
N GLU A 56 13.83 24.63 9.93
CA GLU A 56 13.31 24.71 11.30
C GLU A 56 13.73 23.49 12.15
N ALA A 57 13.67 22.28 11.58
CA ALA A 57 14.16 21.07 12.23
C ALA A 57 15.66 21.12 12.51
N LYS A 58 16.48 21.60 11.56
CA LYS A 58 17.93 21.74 11.73
C LYS A 58 18.25 22.70 12.88
N GLU A 59 17.58 23.84 12.94
CA GLU A 59 17.77 24.83 14.02
C GLU A 59 17.33 24.26 15.37
N ARG A 60 16.15 23.67 15.43
CA ARG A 60 15.55 23.18 16.67
C ARG A 60 16.35 22.05 17.31
N PHE A 61 16.78 21.08 16.50
CA PHE A 61 17.47 19.88 16.98
C PHE A 61 19.00 19.95 16.89
N ASN A 62 19.57 21.12 16.55
CA ASN A 62 21.01 21.29 16.33
C ASN A 62 21.55 20.22 15.34
N ILE A 63 20.89 20.10 14.18
CA ILE A 63 21.29 19.19 13.10
C ILE A 63 22.17 19.95 12.10
N GLY A 64 23.31 19.39 11.71
CA GLY A 64 24.21 20.01 10.74
C GLY A 64 23.65 20.04 9.33
N ASP A 65 23.03 18.95 8.89
CA ASP A 65 22.29 18.86 7.64
C ASP A 65 21.31 17.68 7.65
N ILE A 66 20.27 17.75 6.80
CA ILE A 66 19.33 16.64 6.56
C ILE A 66 19.39 16.32 5.07
N VAL A 67 19.84 15.12 4.73
CA VAL A 67 20.06 14.69 3.35
C VAL A 67 19.44 13.32 3.08
N TYR A 68 19.30 12.95 1.81
CA TYR A 68 18.94 11.59 1.46
C TYR A 68 19.90 10.99 0.43
N VAL A 69 19.96 9.68 0.41
CA VAL A 69 20.67 8.88 -0.59
C VAL A 69 19.63 8.07 -1.33
N GLU A 70 19.54 8.28 -2.62
CA GLU A 70 18.60 7.58 -3.48
C GLU A 70 19.19 6.23 -3.91
N ALA A 71 18.38 5.17 -3.77
CA ALA A 71 18.62 3.85 -4.35
C ALA A 71 17.44 3.51 -5.26
N GLY A 72 17.65 2.61 -6.22
CA GLY A 72 16.54 2.17 -7.08
C GLY A 72 15.45 1.44 -6.29
N TRP A 73 14.21 1.56 -6.74
CA TRP A 73 13.07 0.85 -6.15
C TRP A 73 13.25 -0.69 -6.24
N GLY A 74 12.73 -1.42 -5.26
CA GLY A 74 12.79 -2.88 -5.20
C GLY A 74 14.13 -3.41 -4.70
N ASP A 75 14.73 -4.39 -5.39
CA ASP A 75 15.96 -5.06 -4.97
C ASP A 75 17.13 -4.11 -4.68
N PRO A 76 17.42 -3.05 -5.48
CA PRO A 76 18.56 -2.19 -5.22
C PRO A 76 18.56 -1.54 -3.83
N ILE A 77 17.39 -1.09 -3.34
CA ILE A 77 17.32 -0.47 -2.02
C ILE A 77 17.39 -1.52 -0.91
N ILE A 78 16.79 -2.71 -1.12
CA ILE A 78 16.86 -3.82 -0.17
C ILE A 78 18.32 -4.29 -0.01
N GLU A 79 19.02 -4.47 -1.13
CA GLU A 79 20.44 -4.88 -1.14
C GLU A 79 21.32 -3.82 -0.47
N MET A 80 21.04 -2.54 -0.69
CA MET A 80 21.79 -1.46 -0.04
C MET A 80 21.57 -1.46 1.46
N ALA A 81 20.32 -1.55 1.94
CA ALA A 81 19.99 -1.62 3.36
C ALA A 81 20.64 -2.85 4.03
N MET A 82 20.50 -4.02 3.40
CA MET A 82 21.08 -5.27 3.89
C MET A 82 22.61 -5.21 3.95
N SER A 83 23.26 -4.66 2.92
CA SER A 83 24.71 -4.50 2.87
C SER A 83 25.22 -3.62 4.03
N ARG A 84 24.50 -2.56 4.40
CA ARG A 84 24.85 -1.70 5.54
C ARG A 84 24.66 -2.42 6.86
N HIS A 85 23.56 -3.14 7.02
CA HIS A 85 23.33 -3.96 8.19
C HIS A 85 24.46 -4.98 8.41
N MET A 86 24.83 -5.74 7.38
CA MET A 86 25.92 -6.73 7.45
C MET A 86 27.30 -6.11 7.75
N ALA A 87 27.52 -4.88 7.30
CA ALA A 87 28.76 -4.14 7.59
C ALA A 87 28.78 -3.55 9.01
N GLY A 88 27.67 -3.60 9.75
CA GLY A 88 27.52 -2.90 11.05
C GLY A 88 27.65 -1.38 10.92
N ASP A 89 27.22 -0.83 9.80
CA ASP A 89 27.44 0.56 9.39
C ASP A 89 26.15 1.39 9.61
N ALA A 90 26.22 2.38 10.51
CA ALA A 90 25.14 3.32 10.81
C ALA A 90 25.10 4.52 9.84
N LYS A 91 25.50 4.33 8.58
CA LYS A 91 25.63 5.42 7.59
C LYS A 91 24.31 6.11 7.25
N TYR A 92 23.20 5.37 7.30
CA TYR A 92 21.86 5.89 7.03
C TYR A 92 21.02 5.77 8.29
N ASP A 93 20.50 6.90 8.76
CA ASP A 93 19.83 7.01 10.05
C ASP A 93 18.36 6.61 9.99
N ILE A 94 17.66 6.96 8.88
CA ILE A 94 16.25 6.67 8.64
C ILE A 94 16.11 6.04 7.26
N TRP A 95 15.29 4.99 7.17
CA TRP A 95 15.04 4.27 5.93
C TRP A 95 13.59 4.43 5.48
N VAL A 96 13.37 5.02 4.31
CA VAL A 96 12.07 5.11 3.62
C VAL A 96 12.04 4.04 2.55
N LEU A 97 11.32 2.97 2.78
CA LEU A 97 11.41 1.75 1.99
C LEU A 97 10.03 1.28 1.51
N PRO A 98 9.95 0.69 0.30
CA PRO A 98 8.71 0.05 -0.14
C PRO A 98 8.34 -1.14 0.76
N SER A 99 7.05 -1.42 0.89
CA SER A 99 6.51 -2.48 1.77
C SER A 99 7.15 -3.85 1.56
N ILE A 100 7.54 -4.19 0.32
CA ILE A 100 8.23 -5.45 -0.02
C ILE A 100 9.58 -5.62 0.67
N SER A 101 10.18 -4.52 1.16
CA SER A 101 11.46 -4.54 1.86
C SER A 101 11.36 -5.03 3.31
N PHE A 102 10.16 -5.00 3.89
CA PHE A 102 9.98 -5.26 5.32
C PHE A 102 10.46 -6.65 5.74
N TRP A 103 9.91 -7.69 5.13
CA TRP A 103 10.15 -9.06 5.58
C TRP A 103 11.62 -9.49 5.50
N PRO A 104 12.36 -9.28 4.39
CA PRO A 104 13.76 -9.65 4.34
C PRO A 104 14.61 -8.89 5.37
N LEU A 105 14.28 -7.62 5.65
CA LEU A 105 15.02 -6.82 6.62
C LEU A 105 14.64 -7.13 8.08
N ALA A 106 13.36 -7.33 8.37
CA ALA A 106 12.90 -7.68 9.71
C ALA A 106 13.42 -9.07 10.16
N THR A 107 13.31 -10.08 9.29
CA THR A 107 13.76 -11.44 9.59
C THR A 107 15.27 -11.59 9.69
N SER A 108 16.05 -10.70 9.05
CA SER A 108 17.52 -10.64 9.18
C SER A 108 17.98 -9.86 10.41
N GLY A 109 17.07 -9.18 11.13
CA GLY A 109 17.42 -8.30 12.26
C GLY A 109 18.04 -6.96 11.84
N ALA A 110 17.81 -6.53 10.59
CA ALA A 110 18.31 -5.26 10.08
C ALA A 110 17.54 -4.04 10.58
N LEU A 111 16.29 -4.23 11.05
CA LEU A 111 15.43 -3.17 11.55
C LEU A 111 15.47 -3.08 13.09
N LEU A 112 15.39 -1.86 13.62
CA LEU A 112 15.30 -1.61 15.05
C LEU A 112 13.83 -1.75 15.50
N PRO A 113 13.52 -2.63 16.47
CA PRO A 113 12.19 -2.71 17.05
C PRO A 113 11.85 -1.44 17.82
N LEU A 114 10.81 -0.73 17.42
CA LEU A 114 10.39 0.54 18.02
C LEU A 114 9.88 0.36 19.46
N ASN A 115 9.14 -0.71 19.72
CA ASN A 115 8.63 -1.04 21.06
C ASN A 115 9.70 -1.56 22.02
N SER A 116 10.98 -1.61 21.60
CA SER A 116 12.11 -1.83 22.51
C SER A 116 12.51 -0.57 23.30
N PHE A 117 12.09 0.62 22.86
CA PHE A 117 12.45 1.90 23.49
C PHE A 117 11.29 2.91 23.53
N LEU A 118 10.22 2.75 22.73
CA LEU A 118 9.03 3.58 22.79
C LEU A 118 7.97 2.92 23.66
N PRO A 119 7.21 3.69 24.47
CA PRO A 119 6.16 3.17 25.31
C PRO A 119 4.89 2.81 24.50
N ASP A 120 4.01 1.96 25.06
CA ASP A 120 2.80 1.51 24.38
C ASP A 120 1.87 2.70 24.02
N GLU A 121 1.82 3.71 24.87
CA GLU A 121 1.03 4.93 24.65
C GLU A 121 1.43 5.69 23.39
N TYR A 122 2.66 5.53 22.90
CA TYR A 122 3.11 6.08 21.62
C TYR A 122 2.32 5.47 20.46
N PHE A 123 2.18 4.16 20.44
CA PHE A 123 1.50 3.43 19.38
C PHE A 123 -0.02 3.62 19.43
N GLU A 124 -0.59 3.72 20.63
CA GLU A 124 -2.03 3.95 20.87
C GLU A 124 -2.48 5.35 20.41
N ALA A 125 -1.56 6.30 20.28
CA ALA A 125 -1.87 7.67 19.85
C ALA A 125 -2.16 7.79 18.34
N PHE A 126 -1.78 6.80 17.54
CA PHE A 126 -1.99 6.82 16.09
C PHE A 126 -3.44 6.51 15.71
N PRO A 127 -3.90 6.96 14.52
CA PRO A 127 -5.16 6.54 13.94
C PRO A 127 -5.25 5.01 13.76
N PRO A 128 -6.46 4.43 13.76
CA PRO A 128 -6.64 2.97 13.68
C PRO A 128 -5.94 2.29 12.48
N ASP A 129 -5.96 2.91 11.31
CA ASP A 129 -5.31 2.39 10.11
C ASP A 129 -3.77 2.35 10.24
N VAL A 130 -3.18 3.34 10.92
CA VAL A 130 -1.74 3.32 11.23
C VAL A 130 -1.42 2.23 12.24
N GLN A 131 -2.26 2.01 13.24
CA GLN A 131 -2.10 0.91 14.19
C GLN A 131 -2.16 -0.46 13.48
N VAL A 132 -3.10 -0.63 12.54
CA VAL A 132 -3.17 -1.83 11.68
C VAL A 132 -1.88 -1.99 10.87
N LEU A 133 -1.36 -0.93 10.25
CA LEU A 133 -0.10 -0.97 9.53
C LEU A 133 1.07 -1.39 10.42
N GLN A 134 1.16 -0.83 11.62
CA GLN A 134 2.20 -1.17 12.59
C GLN A 134 2.11 -2.64 13.03
N GLU A 135 0.90 -3.18 13.20
CA GLU A 135 0.69 -4.61 13.46
C GLU A 135 1.13 -5.47 12.27
N LYS A 136 0.72 -5.13 11.05
CA LYS A 136 1.10 -5.88 9.82
C LYS A 136 2.59 -5.81 9.51
N MET A 137 3.23 -4.70 9.90
CA MET A 137 4.70 -4.53 9.89
C MET A 137 5.33 -4.91 11.24
N GLY A 138 4.74 -5.86 11.92
CA GLY A 138 5.22 -6.47 13.15
C GLY A 138 5.75 -7.87 12.91
N PHE A 139 6.72 -8.29 13.72
CA PHE A 139 7.29 -9.62 13.67
C PHE A 139 7.76 -10.06 15.06
N GLY A 140 7.32 -11.26 15.50
CA GLY A 140 7.71 -11.78 16.81
C GLY A 140 7.31 -10.90 18.00
N GLY A 141 6.18 -10.18 17.91
CA GLY A 141 5.72 -9.21 18.92
C GLY A 141 6.47 -7.88 18.91
N GLN A 142 7.29 -7.63 17.89
CA GLN A 142 8.03 -6.39 17.70
C GLN A 142 7.35 -5.52 16.64
N ILE A 143 7.36 -4.20 16.83
CA ILE A 143 6.84 -3.19 15.92
C ILE A 143 8.03 -2.47 15.30
N PHE A 144 8.04 -2.29 13.97
CA PHE A 144 9.20 -1.72 13.27
C PHE A 144 8.86 -0.45 12.48
N ALA A 145 7.64 -0.31 11.96
CA ALA A 145 7.27 0.84 11.14
C ALA A 145 6.93 2.06 12.00
N LEU A 146 7.57 3.20 11.69
CA LEU A 146 7.09 4.51 12.13
C LEU A 146 5.79 4.83 11.39
N GLY A 147 4.80 5.40 12.08
CA GLY A 147 3.63 5.94 11.41
C GLY A 147 4.03 7.07 10.48
N LEU A 148 3.58 7.02 9.23
CA LEU A 148 3.65 8.16 8.34
C LEU A 148 2.50 9.12 8.66
N GLY A 149 2.76 10.42 8.56
CA GLY A 149 1.71 11.43 8.56
C GLY A 149 0.80 11.35 7.34
N GLU A 150 1.27 10.71 6.27
CA GLU A 150 0.47 10.52 5.05
C GLU A 150 -0.61 9.45 5.25
N SER A 151 -1.72 9.64 4.55
CA SER A 151 -2.85 8.75 4.60
C SER A 151 -2.54 7.37 3.98
N ASN A 152 -2.83 6.30 4.70
CA ASN A 152 -2.76 4.95 4.15
C ASN A 152 -3.73 4.73 2.98
N VAL A 153 -4.75 5.59 2.83
CA VAL A 153 -5.72 5.53 1.73
C VAL A 153 -5.05 5.68 0.37
N ASN A 154 -3.90 6.35 0.30
CA ASN A 154 -3.17 6.55 -0.96
C ASN A 154 -2.85 5.26 -1.71
N ASN A 155 -2.73 4.15 -1.03
CA ASN A 155 -2.34 2.87 -1.59
C ASN A 155 -3.47 1.81 -1.58
N ILE A 156 -4.70 2.20 -1.28
CA ILE A 156 -5.85 1.29 -1.32
C ILE A 156 -6.28 1.09 -2.77
N ASP A 157 -6.45 -0.16 -3.17
CA ASP A 157 -6.93 -0.53 -4.50
C ASP A 157 -8.43 -0.32 -4.60
N LEU A 158 -8.82 0.55 -5.51
CA LEU A 158 -10.21 0.91 -5.82
C LEU A 158 -10.49 0.69 -7.31
N ILE A 159 -11.76 0.72 -7.68
CA ILE A 159 -12.18 0.82 -9.08
C ILE A 159 -12.60 2.27 -9.38
N PHE A 160 -11.84 2.93 -10.26
CA PHE A 160 -12.24 4.18 -10.89
C PHE A 160 -13.14 3.84 -12.09
N TRP A 161 -14.25 4.52 -12.25
CA TRP A 161 -15.17 4.23 -13.35
C TRP A 161 -15.63 5.49 -14.08
N ASN A 162 -15.76 5.38 -15.40
CA ASN A 162 -16.12 6.48 -16.27
C ASN A 162 -17.65 6.66 -16.30
N LYS A 163 -18.18 7.57 -15.45
CA LYS A 163 -19.62 7.86 -15.33
C LYS A 163 -20.22 8.34 -16.65
N THR A 164 -19.50 9.16 -17.41
CA THR A 164 -19.93 9.65 -18.74
C THR A 164 -20.14 8.47 -19.69
N MET A 165 -19.20 7.53 -19.76
CA MET A 165 -19.32 6.35 -20.60
C MET A 165 -20.51 5.47 -20.16
N PHE A 166 -20.64 5.20 -18.87
CA PHE A 166 -21.74 4.41 -18.31
C PHE A 166 -23.12 5.01 -18.64
N ALA A 167 -23.27 6.32 -18.46
CA ALA A 167 -24.50 7.04 -18.78
C ALA A 167 -24.80 6.97 -20.27
N ARG A 168 -23.81 7.15 -21.14
CA ARG A 168 -23.94 7.06 -22.60
C ARG A 168 -24.45 5.68 -23.07
N GLU A 169 -23.87 4.63 -22.47
CA GLU A 169 -24.15 3.23 -22.84
C GLU A 169 -25.36 2.63 -22.11
N GLY A 170 -25.87 3.32 -21.08
CA GLY A 170 -27.02 2.86 -20.28
C GLY A 170 -26.66 1.69 -19.34
N TRP A 171 -25.38 1.56 -18.92
CA TRP A 171 -24.98 0.57 -17.93
C TRP A 171 -25.39 1.01 -16.52
N PRO A 172 -25.59 0.05 -15.58
CA PRO A 172 -25.90 0.38 -14.20
C PRO A 172 -24.75 1.16 -13.57
N ALA A 173 -25.06 2.19 -12.79
CA ALA A 173 -24.07 2.97 -12.07
C ALA A 173 -23.42 2.11 -10.97
N LEU A 174 -22.08 2.16 -10.86
CA LEU A 174 -21.36 1.29 -9.93
C LEU A 174 -21.58 1.65 -8.48
N ASP A 175 -21.74 2.93 -8.17
CA ASP A 175 -22.13 3.41 -6.84
C ASP A 175 -23.49 2.87 -6.39
N GLU A 176 -24.47 2.79 -7.32
CA GLU A 176 -25.77 2.17 -7.02
C GLU A 176 -25.66 0.65 -6.79
N LEU A 177 -24.84 -0.06 -7.58
CA LEU A 177 -24.60 -1.49 -7.39
C LEU A 177 -23.93 -1.74 -6.02
N TYR A 178 -22.93 -0.93 -5.67
CA TYR A 178 -22.27 -1.00 -4.37
C TYR A 178 -23.24 -0.77 -3.22
N LEU A 179 -24.05 0.29 -3.26
CA LEU A 179 -25.02 0.62 -2.22
C LEU A 179 -26.14 -0.43 -2.05
N LYS A 180 -26.41 -1.22 -3.08
CA LYS A 180 -27.37 -2.34 -3.06
C LYS A 180 -26.74 -3.68 -2.71
N ASP A 181 -25.44 -3.70 -2.43
CA ASP A 181 -24.65 -4.93 -2.20
C ASP A 181 -24.61 -5.90 -3.40
N GLU A 182 -24.76 -5.35 -4.62
CA GLU A 182 -24.81 -6.09 -5.88
C GLU A 182 -23.52 -5.95 -6.71
N TRP A 183 -22.51 -5.18 -6.25
CA TRP A 183 -21.24 -4.98 -6.94
C TRP A 183 -20.32 -6.18 -6.76
N THR A 184 -20.30 -7.07 -7.76
CA THR A 184 -19.59 -8.36 -7.75
C THR A 184 -18.73 -8.55 -8.99
N TRP A 185 -17.84 -9.56 -8.99
CA TRP A 185 -17.06 -9.92 -10.17
C TRP A 185 -17.94 -10.21 -11.40
N ASP A 186 -19.07 -10.88 -11.22
CA ASP A 186 -19.99 -11.17 -12.30
C ASP A 186 -20.54 -9.89 -12.94
N GLN A 187 -20.89 -8.88 -12.14
CA GLN A 187 -21.34 -7.58 -12.66
C GLN A 187 -20.20 -6.86 -13.39
N MET A 188 -19.00 -6.84 -12.81
CA MET A 188 -17.84 -6.25 -13.44
C MET A 188 -17.54 -6.89 -14.80
N GLU A 189 -17.53 -8.22 -14.87
CA GLU A 189 -17.30 -8.95 -16.11
C GLU A 189 -18.37 -8.65 -17.18
N GLN A 190 -19.65 -8.67 -16.81
CA GLN A 190 -20.74 -8.38 -17.76
C GLN A 190 -20.63 -6.98 -18.37
N ILE A 191 -20.26 -5.99 -17.55
CA ILE A 191 -20.05 -4.62 -18.03
C ILE A 191 -18.77 -4.58 -18.89
N ALA A 192 -17.69 -5.20 -18.45
CA ALA A 192 -16.43 -5.22 -19.18
C ALA A 192 -16.55 -5.86 -20.57
N ILE A 193 -17.29 -6.94 -20.70
CA ILE A 193 -17.57 -7.58 -22.00
C ILE A 193 -18.31 -6.60 -22.94
N GLN A 194 -19.28 -5.86 -22.43
CA GLN A 194 -20.01 -4.88 -23.24
C GLN A 194 -19.15 -3.67 -23.61
N ALA A 195 -18.23 -3.30 -22.73
CA ALA A 195 -17.38 -2.13 -22.89
C ALA A 195 -16.19 -2.37 -23.82
N THR A 196 -15.72 -3.62 -23.96
CA THR A 196 -14.57 -3.92 -24.81
C THR A 196 -14.99 -4.00 -26.27
N ARG A 197 -14.52 -3.04 -27.10
CA ARG A 197 -15.02 -2.86 -28.48
C ARG A 197 -13.92 -2.39 -29.44
N ASP A 198 -14.02 -2.90 -30.65
CA ASP A 198 -13.45 -2.34 -31.87
C ASP A 198 -14.56 -1.44 -32.48
N ASN A 199 -14.43 -0.12 -32.37
CA ASN A 199 -15.44 0.84 -32.75
C ASN A 199 -15.44 1.18 -34.25
N ASP A 200 -14.29 1.03 -34.92
CA ASP A 200 -14.14 1.36 -36.35
C ASP A 200 -14.08 0.13 -37.28
N GLY A 201 -13.94 -1.07 -36.71
CA GLY A 201 -13.96 -2.34 -37.41
C GLY A 201 -12.64 -2.72 -38.07
N ASP A 202 -11.51 -2.14 -37.62
CA ASP A 202 -10.20 -2.41 -38.17
C ASP A 202 -9.51 -3.66 -37.54
N GLY A 203 -10.13 -4.24 -36.52
CA GLY A 203 -9.65 -5.43 -35.81
C GLY A 203 -8.77 -5.10 -34.59
N VAL A 204 -8.61 -3.84 -34.25
CA VAL A 204 -7.95 -3.36 -33.03
C VAL A 204 -8.99 -2.90 -32.03
N ILE A 205 -8.77 -3.19 -30.75
CA ILE A 205 -9.68 -2.72 -29.69
C ILE A 205 -9.41 -1.23 -29.41
N ASP A 206 -10.45 -0.41 -29.54
CA ASP A 206 -10.44 1.04 -29.28
C ASP A 206 -10.90 1.40 -27.89
N GLN A 207 -11.72 0.56 -27.28
CA GLN A 207 -12.31 0.76 -25.96
C GLN A 207 -12.22 -0.52 -25.14
N TRP A 208 -11.72 -0.39 -23.94
CA TRP A 208 -11.51 -1.51 -23.02
C TRP A 208 -12.48 -1.47 -21.85
N GLY A 209 -12.91 -2.64 -21.40
CA GLY A 209 -13.75 -2.76 -20.21
C GLY A 209 -12.96 -2.52 -18.93
N LEU A 210 -11.72 -3.01 -18.88
CA LEU A 210 -10.87 -2.99 -17.70
C LEU A 210 -9.50 -2.37 -18.00
N GLY A 211 -8.92 -1.68 -17.04
CA GLY A 211 -7.54 -1.19 -17.08
C GLY A 211 -6.86 -1.30 -15.72
N GLY A 212 -5.52 -1.31 -15.70
CA GLY A 212 -4.70 -1.35 -14.49
C GLY A 212 -4.87 -2.60 -13.62
N MET A 213 -5.53 -3.65 -14.13
CA MET A 213 -5.90 -4.83 -13.36
C MET A 213 -4.68 -5.66 -12.96
N SER A 214 -4.69 -6.14 -11.71
CA SER A 214 -3.70 -7.08 -11.19
C SER A 214 -4.38 -8.19 -10.39
N ILE A 215 -3.66 -9.30 -10.16
CA ILE A 215 -4.20 -10.44 -9.43
C ILE A 215 -4.38 -10.16 -7.92
N TRP A 216 -3.57 -9.26 -7.36
CA TRP A 216 -3.50 -9.02 -5.92
C TRP A 216 -4.84 -8.59 -5.29
N PRO A 217 -5.52 -7.53 -5.76
CA PRO A 217 -6.82 -7.18 -5.21
C PRO A 217 -7.90 -8.25 -5.49
N LEU A 218 -7.77 -9.05 -6.57
CA LEU A 218 -8.70 -10.16 -6.79
C LEU A 218 -8.56 -11.24 -5.71
N THR A 219 -7.33 -11.63 -5.37
CA THR A 219 -7.14 -12.63 -4.31
C THR A 219 -7.62 -12.09 -2.97
N SER A 220 -7.27 -10.86 -2.60
CA SER A 220 -7.72 -10.24 -1.34
C SER A 220 -9.25 -10.15 -1.27
N CYS A 221 -9.92 -9.59 -2.30
CA CYS A 221 -11.37 -9.46 -2.34
C CYS A 221 -12.14 -10.77 -2.62
N ASN A 222 -11.44 -11.90 -2.61
CA ASN A 222 -12.00 -13.25 -2.64
C ASN A 222 -11.64 -14.09 -1.40
N SER A 223 -11.20 -13.44 -0.32
CA SER A 223 -10.74 -14.10 0.92
C SER A 223 -9.59 -15.08 0.68
N ALA A 224 -8.67 -14.75 -0.22
CA ALA A 224 -7.61 -15.63 -0.71
C ALA A 224 -6.21 -14.98 -0.67
N GLU A 225 -5.87 -14.37 0.47
CA GLU A 225 -4.50 -13.88 0.69
C GLU A 225 -3.47 -15.00 0.51
N ALA A 226 -2.28 -14.66 -0.01
CA ALA A 226 -1.24 -15.64 -0.35
C ALA A 226 -0.74 -16.41 0.87
N ILE A 227 -0.60 -15.72 1.99
CA ILE A 227 -0.09 -16.24 3.25
C ILE A 227 -1.06 -15.83 4.36
N VAL A 228 -1.57 -16.81 5.07
CA VAL A 228 -2.55 -16.62 6.16
C VAL A 228 -2.11 -17.38 7.40
N GLN A 229 -2.69 -17.04 8.57
CA GLN A 229 -2.56 -17.88 9.74
C GLN A 229 -3.69 -18.91 9.77
N ASP A 230 -3.36 -20.16 10.08
CA ASP A 230 -4.35 -21.20 10.36
C ASP A 230 -4.94 -21.04 11.77
N GLU A 231 -5.87 -21.93 12.13
CA GLU A 231 -6.53 -21.91 13.45
C GLU A 231 -5.56 -22.05 14.63
N THR A 232 -4.33 -22.50 14.40
CA THR A 232 -3.28 -22.62 15.42
C THR A 232 -2.37 -21.39 15.49
N GLY A 233 -2.57 -20.41 14.62
CA GLY A 233 -1.73 -19.22 14.47
C GLY A 233 -0.47 -19.47 13.63
N ARG A 234 -0.37 -20.63 12.97
CA ARG A 234 0.75 -20.98 12.09
C ARG A 234 0.56 -20.34 10.72
N TRP A 235 1.59 -19.75 10.16
CA TRP A 235 1.59 -19.18 8.83
C TRP A 235 1.62 -20.27 7.77
N VAL A 236 0.65 -20.24 6.85
CA VAL A 236 0.47 -21.23 5.80
C VAL A 236 0.31 -20.57 4.44
N PHE A 237 0.83 -21.23 3.41
CA PHE A 237 0.64 -20.80 2.03
C PHE A 237 -0.76 -21.20 1.54
N ASN A 238 -1.54 -20.22 1.08
CA ASN A 238 -2.98 -20.38 0.84
C ASN A 238 -3.40 -20.33 -0.64
N TRP A 239 -2.51 -20.06 -1.59
CA TRP A 239 -2.91 -20.00 -3.01
C TRP A 239 -3.20 -21.37 -3.65
N THR A 240 -3.17 -22.43 -2.88
CA THR A 240 -3.74 -23.73 -3.25
C THR A 240 -5.22 -23.88 -2.86
N SER A 241 -5.82 -22.90 -2.18
CA SER A 241 -7.23 -22.90 -1.81
C SER A 241 -8.16 -22.71 -3.01
N GLU A 242 -9.41 -23.17 -2.89
CA GLU A 242 -10.44 -22.98 -3.92
C GLU A 242 -10.66 -21.50 -4.24
N ALA A 243 -10.70 -20.65 -3.22
CA ALA A 243 -10.87 -19.21 -3.37
C ALA A 243 -9.72 -18.58 -4.19
N ALA A 244 -8.47 -18.96 -3.93
CA ALA A 244 -7.33 -18.47 -4.69
C ALA A 244 -7.34 -18.97 -6.13
N ILE A 245 -7.58 -20.27 -6.34
CA ILE A 245 -7.68 -20.85 -7.69
C ILE A 245 -8.76 -20.13 -8.50
N THR A 246 -9.93 -19.86 -7.91
CA THR A 246 -11.02 -19.10 -8.55
C THR A 246 -10.57 -17.70 -8.95
N ALA A 247 -9.80 -17.00 -8.11
CA ALA A 247 -9.29 -15.66 -8.42
C ALA A 247 -8.33 -15.69 -9.63
N PHE A 248 -7.38 -16.62 -9.64
CA PHE A 248 -6.44 -16.78 -10.75
C PHE A 248 -7.12 -17.17 -12.07
N GLU A 249 -8.07 -18.10 -12.03
CA GLU A 249 -8.85 -18.51 -13.20
C GLU A 249 -9.69 -17.36 -13.74
N THR A 250 -10.29 -16.56 -12.87
CA THR A 250 -11.08 -15.38 -13.25
C THR A 250 -10.21 -14.32 -13.89
N PHE A 251 -9.06 -13.99 -13.28
CA PHE A 251 -8.14 -13.01 -13.83
C PHE A 251 -7.59 -13.44 -15.19
N ASN A 252 -7.15 -14.70 -15.32
CA ASN A 252 -6.69 -15.24 -16.59
C ASN A 252 -7.79 -15.21 -17.66
N ARG A 253 -9.02 -15.51 -17.29
CA ARG A 253 -10.18 -15.42 -18.20
C ARG A 253 -10.38 -13.99 -18.67
N TRP A 254 -10.34 -13.00 -17.81
CA TRP A 254 -10.50 -11.60 -18.19
C TRP A 254 -9.38 -11.10 -19.10
N GLN A 255 -8.16 -11.45 -18.78
CA GLN A 255 -6.97 -10.95 -19.49
C GLN A 255 -6.73 -11.68 -20.82
N THR A 256 -6.77 -13.02 -20.80
CA THR A 256 -6.28 -13.85 -21.92
C THR A 256 -7.44 -14.40 -22.78
N VAL A 257 -8.51 -14.90 -22.13
CA VAL A 257 -9.58 -15.60 -22.86
C VAL A 257 -10.57 -14.60 -23.46
N LEU A 258 -10.98 -13.61 -22.67
CA LEU A 258 -11.96 -12.60 -23.08
C LEU A 258 -11.31 -11.32 -23.61
N GLY A 259 -10.05 -11.06 -23.29
CA GLY A 259 -9.29 -9.90 -23.75
C GLY A 259 -9.93 -8.58 -23.30
N LEU A 260 -10.35 -8.50 -22.04
CA LEU A 260 -11.07 -7.33 -21.49
C LEU A 260 -10.15 -6.25 -20.94
N VAL A 261 -8.87 -6.59 -20.66
CA VAL A 261 -7.93 -5.73 -19.95
C VAL A 261 -7.05 -4.98 -20.93
N SER A 262 -7.00 -3.64 -20.81
CA SER A 262 -6.08 -2.79 -21.58
C SER A 262 -4.63 -3.24 -21.35
N PRO A 263 -3.80 -3.27 -22.41
CA PRO A 263 -2.38 -3.55 -22.27
C PRO A 263 -1.58 -2.45 -21.55
N ASN A 264 -2.15 -1.25 -21.40
CA ASN A 264 -1.52 -0.13 -20.71
C ASN A 264 -1.81 -0.19 -19.22
N TRP A 265 -0.74 -0.10 -18.43
CA TRP A 265 -0.83 -0.17 -16.97
C TRP A 265 -1.09 1.17 -16.28
N ASP A 266 -0.79 2.28 -16.96
CA ASP A 266 -0.97 3.61 -16.41
C ASP A 266 -2.40 4.15 -16.60
N THR A 267 -2.70 5.27 -15.97
CA THR A 267 -4.02 5.91 -16.02
C THR A 267 -4.35 6.56 -17.35
N THR A 268 -3.45 6.56 -18.33
CA THR A 268 -3.60 7.33 -19.58
C THR A 268 -4.86 6.94 -20.36
N ASP A 269 -5.13 5.64 -20.51
CA ASP A 269 -6.30 5.18 -21.23
C ASP A 269 -7.61 5.53 -20.51
N PHE A 270 -7.59 5.49 -19.18
CA PHE A 270 -8.74 5.90 -18.37
C PHE A 270 -8.99 7.42 -18.48
N ILE A 271 -7.96 8.24 -18.34
CA ILE A 271 -8.00 9.69 -18.48
C ILE A 271 -8.49 10.10 -19.88
N ASN A 272 -8.07 9.36 -20.92
CA ASN A 272 -8.51 9.59 -22.30
C ASN A 272 -9.93 9.07 -22.61
N GLY A 273 -10.64 8.48 -21.64
CA GLY A 273 -11.99 7.98 -21.81
C GLY A 273 -12.09 6.70 -22.65
N THR A 274 -11.01 5.93 -22.81
CA THR A 274 -11.00 4.67 -23.60
C THR A 274 -11.08 3.42 -22.71
N VAL A 275 -11.08 3.56 -21.39
CA VAL A 275 -11.29 2.48 -20.41
C VAL A 275 -12.53 2.77 -19.56
N ALA A 276 -13.41 1.78 -19.43
CA ALA A 276 -14.64 1.92 -18.65
C ALA A 276 -14.43 1.85 -17.14
N MET A 277 -13.62 0.91 -16.68
CA MET A 277 -13.29 0.65 -15.28
C MET A 277 -11.78 0.43 -15.14
N TYR A 278 -11.15 1.19 -14.25
CA TYR A 278 -9.71 1.15 -14.02
C TYR A 278 -9.42 0.81 -12.56
N LYS A 279 -8.61 -0.23 -12.31
CA LYS A 279 -8.07 -0.49 -10.98
C LYS A 279 -7.01 0.56 -10.69
N GLY A 280 -7.30 1.43 -9.76
CA GLY A 280 -6.43 2.54 -9.40
C GLY A 280 -6.26 2.69 -7.89
N GLN A 281 -5.36 3.57 -7.52
CA GLN A 281 -5.07 3.93 -6.14
C GLN A 281 -5.19 5.45 -5.99
N PRO A 282 -5.64 5.97 -4.82
CA PRO A 282 -5.86 7.40 -4.62
C PRO A 282 -4.68 8.30 -4.94
N TRP A 283 -3.42 7.86 -4.79
CA TRP A 283 -2.25 8.65 -5.19
C TRP A 283 -2.22 9.00 -6.69
N GLN A 284 -2.99 8.29 -7.52
CA GLN A 284 -3.13 8.58 -8.96
C GLN A 284 -4.19 9.65 -9.26
N LEU A 285 -4.88 10.13 -8.23
CA LEU A 285 -5.84 11.23 -8.29
C LEU A 285 -5.13 12.59 -8.14
N GLY A 286 -5.86 13.65 -7.85
CA GLY A 286 -5.30 14.99 -7.65
C GLY A 286 -5.09 15.78 -8.94
N ALA A 287 -4.47 16.95 -8.83
CA ALA A 287 -4.37 17.94 -9.91
C ALA A 287 -3.59 17.45 -11.14
N ASP A 288 -2.54 16.67 -10.93
CA ASP A 288 -1.70 16.11 -12.00
C ASP A 288 -2.15 14.71 -12.44
N GLY A 289 -3.12 14.14 -11.74
CA GLY A 289 -3.67 12.81 -11.98
C GLY A 289 -5.03 12.83 -12.68
N VAL A 290 -5.87 11.86 -12.31
CA VAL A 290 -7.21 11.69 -12.91
C VAL A 290 -8.07 12.93 -12.67
N THR A 291 -8.10 13.45 -11.44
CA THR A 291 -8.97 14.58 -11.05
C THR A 291 -8.72 15.83 -11.87
N GLY A 292 -7.46 16.16 -12.14
CA GLY A 292 -7.11 17.37 -12.88
C GLY A 292 -7.04 17.22 -14.40
N ARG A 293 -7.05 15.98 -14.92
CA ARG A 293 -6.78 15.71 -16.35
C ARG A 293 -7.93 15.07 -17.11
N MET A 294 -8.83 14.34 -16.43
CA MET A 294 -9.94 13.66 -17.09
C MET A 294 -11.09 14.64 -17.37
N GLU A 295 -11.55 14.70 -18.62
CA GLU A 295 -12.67 15.54 -19.03
C GLU A 295 -14.04 14.89 -18.75
N ASP A 296 -14.11 13.55 -18.80
CA ASP A 296 -15.32 12.79 -18.49
C ASP A 296 -15.61 12.84 -16.97
N GLU A 297 -16.89 12.76 -16.62
CA GLU A 297 -17.28 12.50 -15.23
C GLU A 297 -16.87 11.08 -14.83
N TRP A 298 -16.28 10.96 -13.64
CA TRP A 298 -15.82 9.70 -13.09
C TRP A 298 -16.16 9.59 -11.60
N GLY A 299 -15.94 8.44 -11.03
CA GLY A 299 -16.10 8.18 -9.61
C GLY A 299 -15.33 6.95 -9.18
N ILE A 300 -15.40 6.64 -7.89
CA ILE A 300 -14.74 5.49 -7.30
C ILE A 300 -15.76 4.56 -6.62
N VAL A 301 -15.42 3.28 -6.59
CA VAL A 301 -16.10 2.25 -5.79
C VAL A 301 -15.05 1.29 -5.23
N PRO A 302 -15.35 0.52 -4.15
CA PRO A 302 -14.45 -0.52 -3.70
C PRO A 302 -14.24 -1.57 -4.79
N PHE A 303 -13.20 -2.36 -4.65
CA PHE A 303 -13.04 -3.53 -5.51
C PHE A 303 -14.24 -4.47 -5.34
N PRO A 304 -14.78 -5.07 -6.43
CA PRO A 304 -15.99 -5.89 -6.34
C PRO A 304 -15.76 -7.17 -5.54
N LYS A 305 -16.80 -7.65 -4.85
CA LYS A 305 -16.73 -8.91 -4.13
C LYS A 305 -16.53 -10.09 -5.07
N GLY A 306 -15.55 -10.94 -4.74
CA GLY A 306 -15.43 -12.26 -5.32
C GLY A 306 -16.46 -13.26 -4.76
N PRO A 307 -16.60 -14.43 -5.39
CA PRO A 307 -17.62 -15.43 -4.99
C PRO A 307 -17.38 -16.05 -3.60
N HIS A 308 -16.20 -15.89 -3.00
CA HIS A 308 -15.85 -16.40 -1.67
C HIS A 308 -15.75 -15.29 -0.62
N ALA A 309 -16.13 -14.05 -0.94
CA ALA A 309 -16.12 -12.92 -0.03
C ALA A 309 -17.54 -12.55 0.43
N ASP A 310 -17.72 -12.37 1.73
CA ASP A 310 -18.99 -11.93 2.32
C ASP A 310 -19.16 -10.42 2.23
N ASP A 311 -18.07 -9.65 2.42
CA ASP A 311 -18.07 -8.20 2.49
C ASP A 311 -17.11 -7.57 1.47
N TYR A 312 -17.26 -6.26 1.24
CA TYR A 312 -16.29 -5.47 0.49
C TYR A 312 -15.05 -5.23 1.36
N LEU A 313 -13.89 -5.49 0.77
CA LEU A 313 -12.61 -5.19 1.38
C LEU A 313 -11.94 -4.01 0.67
N PHE A 314 -11.03 -3.36 1.37
CA PHE A 314 -10.21 -2.26 0.86
C PHE A 314 -8.74 -2.70 0.81
N PRO A 315 -8.35 -3.59 -0.13
CA PRO A 315 -6.99 -4.11 -0.17
C PRO A 315 -5.99 -3.00 -0.44
N ARG A 316 -4.85 -3.05 0.24
CA ARG A 316 -3.76 -2.10 0.04
C ARG A 316 -2.70 -2.70 -0.88
N GLY A 317 -2.44 -2.06 -2.00
CA GLY A 317 -1.46 -2.51 -3.00
C GLY A 317 -0.09 -1.86 -2.83
N GLY A 318 0.66 -2.19 -1.80
CA GLY A 318 1.99 -1.63 -1.59
C GLY A 318 2.01 -0.40 -0.68
N GLY A 319 2.98 0.50 -0.89
CA GLY A 319 3.19 1.73 -0.14
C GLY A 319 4.57 1.86 0.46
N ASP A 320 4.88 3.05 0.95
CA ASP A 320 6.16 3.37 1.56
C ASP A 320 6.06 3.29 3.06
N ASN A 321 7.15 2.92 3.70
CA ASN A 321 7.18 2.81 5.14
C ASN A 321 8.52 3.32 5.66
N VAL A 322 8.49 3.86 6.87
CA VAL A 322 9.67 4.43 7.50
C VAL A 322 10.15 3.51 8.61
N PHE A 323 11.42 3.17 8.57
CA PHE A 323 12.08 2.30 9.51
C PHE A 323 13.34 2.92 10.07
N LEU A 324 13.74 2.48 11.27
CA LEU A 324 15.06 2.73 11.79
C LEU A 324 15.94 1.48 11.60
N PRO A 325 17.19 1.63 11.14
CA PRO A 325 18.13 0.51 11.11
C PRO A 325 18.48 0.05 12.53
N ALA A 326 18.78 -1.24 12.68
CA ALA A 326 19.23 -1.79 13.97
C ALA A 326 20.50 -1.12 14.51
N SER A 327 21.26 -0.44 13.65
CA SER A 327 22.46 0.33 13.98
C SER A 327 22.21 1.80 14.34
N ALA A 328 20.95 2.25 14.44
CA ALA A 328 20.60 3.64 14.77
C ALA A 328 21.25 4.07 16.10
N GLU A 329 22.01 5.18 16.07
CA GLU A 329 22.76 5.65 17.25
C GLU A 329 21.92 6.51 18.20
N TYR A 330 20.84 7.14 17.72
CA TYR A 330 20.01 8.05 18.53
C TYR A 330 18.53 7.87 18.17
N PRO A 331 17.94 6.69 18.46
CA PRO A 331 16.62 6.33 17.96
C PRO A 331 15.50 7.27 18.43
N GLU A 332 15.47 7.69 19.70
CA GLU A 332 14.43 8.64 20.18
C GLU A 332 14.52 9.99 19.45
N GLY A 333 15.74 10.47 19.20
CA GLY A 333 15.95 11.72 18.45
C GLY A 333 15.48 11.58 17.00
N LEU A 334 15.75 10.45 16.35
CA LEU A 334 15.32 10.18 14.98
C LEU A 334 13.78 10.07 14.86
N VAL A 335 13.11 9.44 15.83
CA VAL A 335 11.65 9.40 15.91
C VAL A 335 11.08 10.80 16.09
N ALA A 336 11.63 11.58 17.01
CA ALA A 336 11.17 12.96 17.25
C ALA A 336 11.37 13.86 16.01
N LEU A 337 12.50 13.72 15.31
CA LEU A 337 12.73 14.41 14.05
C LEU A 337 11.70 14.03 13.01
N HIS A 338 11.43 12.74 12.84
CA HIS A 338 10.42 12.25 11.91
C HIS A 338 9.04 12.81 12.24
N ASN A 339 8.61 12.71 13.50
CA ASN A 339 7.32 13.23 13.94
C ASN A 339 7.21 14.75 13.76
N PHE A 340 8.30 15.50 13.93
CA PHE A 340 8.33 16.94 13.66
C PHE A 340 8.18 17.26 12.18
N LEU A 341 8.87 16.55 11.32
CA LEU A 341 8.83 16.81 9.88
C LEU A 341 7.44 16.52 9.31
N TRP A 342 6.83 15.41 9.69
CA TRP A 342 5.51 15.02 9.16
C TRP A 342 4.33 15.37 10.08
N ARG A 343 4.56 16.11 11.14
CA ARG A 343 3.52 16.69 12.02
C ARG A 343 2.40 15.70 12.34
N ILE A 344 2.78 14.65 13.02
CA ILE A 344 1.86 13.56 13.45
C ILE A 344 0.59 14.08 14.17
N ASP A 345 0.66 15.25 14.80
CA ASP A 345 -0.46 15.95 15.43
C ASP A 345 -1.42 16.65 14.44
N GLU A 346 -1.02 16.80 13.18
CA GLU A 346 -1.80 17.42 12.10
C GLU A 346 -2.38 16.40 11.10
N VAL A 347 -2.10 15.11 11.27
CA VAL A 347 -2.43 14.03 10.32
C VAL A 347 -3.89 14.06 9.87
N GLU A 348 -4.85 14.21 10.80
CA GLU A 348 -6.27 14.19 10.44
C GLU A 348 -6.66 15.39 9.55
N TYR A 349 -6.13 16.56 9.82
CA TYR A 349 -6.37 17.73 8.99
C TYR A 349 -5.80 17.55 7.57
N GLU A 350 -4.60 17.01 7.48
CA GLU A 350 -3.93 16.75 6.20
C GLU A 350 -4.67 15.71 5.36
N ARG A 351 -5.15 14.66 5.99
CA ARG A 351 -5.95 13.62 5.35
C ARG A 351 -7.28 14.16 4.83
N GLU A 352 -7.93 15.04 5.60
CA GLU A 352 -9.17 15.69 5.16
C GLU A 352 -8.95 16.55 3.91
N GLU A 353 -7.91 17.40 3.91
CA GLU A 353 -7.57 18.23 2.74
C GLU A 353 -7.25 17.36 1.51
N MET A 354 -6.44 16.30 1.68
CA MET A 354 -6.07 15.40 0.60
C MET A 354 -7.31 14.73 -0.02
N ARG A 355 -8.26 14.27 0.81
CA ARG A 355 -9.51 13.69 0.30
C ARG A 355 -10.30 14.70 -0.54
N TYR A 356 -10.35 15.96 -0.15
CA TYR A 356 -11.01 17.01 -0.96
C TYR A 356 -10.28 17.33 -2.27
N GLU A 357 -8.97 17.19 -2.32
CA GLU A 357 -8.18 17.38 -3.55
C GLU A 357 -8.32 16.21 -4.52
N TYR A 358 -8.58 15.01 -4.01
CA TYR A 358 -8.63 13.79 -4.81
C TYR A 358 -9.96 13.60 -5.52
N VAL A 359 -11.09 13.93 -4.90
CA VAL A 359 -12.41 13.58 -5.41
C VAL A 359 -13.33 14.78 -5.55
N LEU A 360 -14.34 14.65 -6.43
CA LEU A 360 -15.18 15.76 -6.88
C LEU A 360 -16.58 15.76 -6.25
N ASN A 361 -16.93 14.75 -5.46
CA ASN A 361 -18.26 14.61 -4.88
C ASN A 361 -18.23 13.94 -3.49
N GLU A 362 -19.33 14.13 -2.76
CA GLU A 362 -19.46 13.68 -1.38
C GLU A 362 -19.42 12.13 -1.24
N PHE A 363 -20.01 11.40 -2.19
CA PHE A 363 -20.00 9.94 -2.16
C PHE A 363 -18.57 9.38 -2.23
N ASP A 364 -17.77 9.88 -3.17
CA ASP A 364 -16.39 9.44 -3.35
C ASP A 364 -15.54 9.85 -2.12
N TYR A 365 -15.79 11.02 -1.53
CA TYR A 365 -15.14 11.46 -0.30
C TYR A 365 -15.44 10.52 0.88
N GLU A 366 -16.72 10.22 1.11
CA GLU A 366 -17.15 9.29 2.16
C GLU A 366 -16.58 7.88 1.94
N LEU A 367 -16.43 7.47 0.69
CA LEU A 367 -15.84 6.18 0.36
C LEU A 367 -14.33 6.14 0.69
N LEU A 368 -13.57 7.19 0.40
CA LEU A 368 -12.15 7.28 0.79
C LEU A 368 -12.00 7.25 2.31
N LEU A 369 -12.83 8.02 3.03
CA LEU A 369 -12.85 8.01 4.49
C LEU A 369 -13.19 6.61 5.05
N LYS A 370 -14.19 5.95 4.46
CA LYS A 370 -14.56 4.58 4.84
C LYS A 370 -13.42 3.61 4.57
N ALA A 371 -12.78 3.69 3.41
CA ALA A 371 -11.66 2.83 3.04
C ALA A 371 -10.49 2.96 4.03
N GLU A 372 -10.21 4.17 4.48
CA GLU A 372 -9.18 4.44 5.49
C GLU A 372 -9.54 3.87 6.86
N MET A 373 -10.79 4.05 7.30
CA MET A 373 -11.25 3.61 8.62
C MET A 373 -11.49 2.11 8.73
N GLU A 374 -11.88 1.45 7.63
CA GLU A 374 -12.27 0.04 7.62
C GLU A 374 -11.17 -0.88 7.06
N TRP A 375 -10.01 -0.33 6.65
CA TRP A 375 -8.91 -1.16 6.24
C TRP A 375 -8.44 -2.07 7.38
N ASP A 376 -8.50 -3.37 7.15
CA ASP A 376 -8.19 -4.43 8.12
C ASP A 376 -6.79 -5.06 7.92
N GLY A 377 -5.99 -4.47 7.03
CA GLY A 377 -4.71 -5.01 6.60
C GLY A 377 -4.81 -5.93 5.38
N SER A 378 -5.98 -6.06 4.76
CA SER A 378 -6.12 -6.79 3.50
C SER A 378 -5.25 -6.19 2.40
N GLY A 379 -4.72 -7.04 1.53
CA GLY A 379 -3.78 -6.64 0.49
C GLY A 379 -2.38 -6.30 0.99
N PHE A 380 -2.13 -6.33 2.31
CA PHE A 380 -0.77 -6.21 2.83
C PHE A 380 -0.03 -7.53 2.61
N HIS A 381 0.79 -7.55 1.57
CA HIS A 381 1.37 -8.79 1.09
C HIS A 381 2.57 -9.24 1.93
N LEU A 382 2.45 -10.42 2.51
CA LEU A 382 3.58 -11.14 3.10
C LEU A 382 4.52 -11.73 2.03
N ASP A 383 4.18 -11.54 0.76
CA ASP A 383 5.00 -11.95 -0.40
C ASP A 383 6.35 -11.25 -0.46
N GLY A 384 6.53 -10.10 0.17
CA GLY A 384 7.85 -9.51 0.38
C GLY A 384 8.85 -10.45 1.05
N LEU A 385 8.37 -11.41 1.87
CA LEU A 385 9.19 -12.50 2.39
C LEU A 385 9.67 -13.45 1.29
N LEU A 386 8.80 -13.68 0.31
CA LEU A 386 9.05 -14.57 -0.83
C LEU A 386 9.63 -13.81 -2.03
N GLY A 387 9.66 -12.48 -1.94
CA GLY A 387 10.06 -11.53 -2.97
C GLY A 387 8.98 -11.24 -4.02
N PRO A 388 9.18 -10.22 -4.85
CA PRO A 388 8.20 -9.82 -5.84
C PRO A 388 8.01 -10.87 -6.93
N ASP A 389 6.81 -10.89 -7.53
CA ASP A 389 6.43 -11.82 -8.59
C ASP A 389 7.16 -11.60 -9.91
N TRP A 390 7.76 -10.41 -10.13
CA TRP A 390 8.57 -10.10 -11.31
C TRP A 390 10.05 -10.52 -11.20
N ASP A 391 10.51 -10.95 -10.03
CA ASP A 391 11.88 -11.43 -9.82
C ASP A 391 11.98 -12.94 -10.09
N ASP A 392 12.65 -13.33 -11.16
CA ASP A 392 12.81 -14.73 -11.60
C ASP A 392 13.55 -15.63 -10.61
N ARG A 393 14.20 -15.04 -9.60
CA ARG A 393 14.84 -15.75 -8.50
C ARG A 393 13.87 -16.11 -7.36
N ARG A 394 12.62 -15.68 -7.47
CA ARG A 394 11.62 -15.80 -6.39
C ARG A 394 10.61 -16.92 -6.66
N PRO A 395 10.08 -17.55 -5.60
CA PRO A 395 9.17 -18.68 -5.73
C PRO A 395 7.87 -18.41 -6.48
N PHE A 396 7.40 -17.16 -6.47
CA PHE A 396 6.15 -16.77 -7.12
C PHE A 396 6.29 -16.53 -8.62
N HIS A 397 7.46 -16.09 -9.08
CA HIS A 397 7.64 -15.61 -10.45
C HIS A 397 7.26 -16.66 -11.49
N GLU A 398 7.84 -17.85 -11.41
CA GLU A 398 7.61 -18.90 -12.42
C GLU A 398 6.15 -19.39 -12.42
N PRO A 399 5.50 -19.73 -11.28
CA PRO A 399 4.09 -20.09 -11.27
C PRO A 399 3.18 -18.98 -11.79
N MET A 400 3.45 -17.70 -11.44
CA MET A 400 2.70 -16.56 -11.96
C MET A 400 2.79 -16.48 -13.48
N ASN A 401 3.99 -16.56 -14.05
CA ASN A 401 4.18 -16.53 -15.49
C ASN A 401 3.49 -17.69 -16.20
N GLN A 402 3.57 -18.89 -15.64
CA GLN A 402 2.89 -20.08 -16.19
C GLN A 402 1.37 -19.88 -16.21
N ILE A 403 0.79 -19.37 -15.12
CA ILE A 403 -0.65 -19.14 -15.01
C ILE A 403 -1.10 -18.00 -15.93
N LEU A 404 -0.46 -16.83 -15.80
CA LEU A 404 -0.96 -15.59 -16.42
C LEU A 404 -0.66 -15.49 -17.91
N TYR A 405 0.43 -16.10 -18.38
CA TYR A 405 0.90 -15.90 -19.76
C TYR A 405 1.06 -17.18 -20.57
N GLN A 406 1.11 -18.35 -19.91
CA GLN A 406 1.32 -19.64 -20.60
C GLN A 406 0.10 -20.56 -20.53
N GLY A 407 -0.95 -20.16 -19.77
CA GLY A 407 -2.20 -20.89 -19.67
C GLY A 407 -2.14 -22.16 -18.81
N GLU A 408 -1.14 -22.25 -17.91
CA GLU A 408 -1.07 -23.37 -16.94
C GLU A 408 -2.22 -23.26 -15.93
N SER A 409 -2.67 -24.40 -15.45
CA SER A 409 -3.67 -24.46 -14.39
C SER A 409 -3.14 -23.87 -13.08
N PRO A 410 -3.81 -22.88 -12.46
CA PRO A 410 -3.39 -22.34 -11.16
C PRO A 410 -3.22 -23.44 -10.10
N ALA A 411 -4.12 -24.42 -10.07
CA ALA A 411 -4.04 -25.54 -9.13
C ALA A 411 -2.75 -26.37 -9.31
N VAL A 412 -2.32 -26.58 -10.55
CA VAL A 412 -1.09 -27.34 -10.85
C VAL A 412 0.14 -26.51 -10.52
N ALA A 413 0.19 -25.27 -10.99
CA ALA A 413 1.35 -24.41 -10.80
C ALA A 413 1.61 -24.13 -9.31
N TRP A 414 0.59 -23.77 -8.53
CA TRP A 414 0.74 -23.53 -7.10
C TRP A 414 1.04 -24.76 -6.29
N ALA A 415 0.42 -25.92 -6.61
CA ALA A 415 0.73 -27.17 -5.93
C ALA A 415 2.20 -27.60 -6.11
N ALA A 416 2.83 -27.27 -7.23
CA ALA A 416 4.22 -27.62 -7.50
C ALA A 416 5.21 -26.91 -6.57
N VAL A 417 4.92 -25.66 -6.17
CA VAL A 417 5.81 -24.84 -5.34
C VAL A 417 5.38 -24.73 -3.87
N ALA A 418 4.13 -25.09 -3.55
CA ALA A 418 3.58 -24.97 -2.20
C ALA A 418 4.44 -25.61 -1.10
N PRO A 419 5.02 -26.83 -1.27
CA PRO A 419 5.87 -27.42 -0.23
C PRO A 419 7.14 -26.58 0.05
N MET A 420 7.75 -25.99 -0.99
CA MET A 420 8.94 -25.15 -0.86
C MET A 420 8.60 -23.84 -0.16
N ILE A 421 7.47 -23.21 -0.54
CA ILE A 421 7.01 -21.98 0.10
C ILE A 421 6.68 -22.26 1.57
N GLN A 422 5.99 -23.34 1.88
CA GLN A 422 5.68 -23.70 3.26
C GLN A 422 6.94 -23.96 4.10
N GLU A 423 7.94 -24.63 3.53
CA GLU A 423 9.22 -24.83 4.21
C GLU A 423 9.91 -23.50 4.54
N LEU A 424 9.85 -22.53 3.62
CA LEU A 424 10.38 -21.17 3.88
C LEU A 424 9.61 -20.46 5.00
N LEU A 425 8.30 -20.56 5.02
CA LEU A 425 7.48 -20.01 6.12
C LEU A 425 7.82 -20.67 7.46
N ASP A 426 8.06 -21.98 7.47
CA ASP A 426 8.43 -22.72 8.67
C ASP A 426 9.82 -22.35 9.19
N GLN A 427 10.76 -22.05 8.29
CA GLN A 427 12.10 -21.61 8.66
C GLN A 427 12.17 -20.15 9.09
N THR A 428 11.18 -19.33 8.74
CA THR A 428 11.13 -17.90 9.00
C THR A 428 10.03 -17.53 10.00
N LEU A 429 8.80 -17.33 9.52
CA LEU A 429 7.68 -16.84 10.33
C LEU A 429 7.26 -17.81 11.44
N ASN A 430 7.31 -19.11 11.17
CA ASN A 430 6.92 -20.13 12.16
C ASN A 430 8.06 -20.51 13.12
N ALA A 431 9.29 -20.12 12.86
CA ALA A 431 10.45 -20.56 13.64
C ALA A 431 10.42 -20.21 15.14
N HIS A 432 9.56 -19.26 15.54
CA HIS A 432 9.38 -18.90 16.96
C HIS A 432 8.16 -19.55 17.60
N LEU A 433 7.24 -20.11 16.82
CA LEU A 433 6.09 -20.82 17.38
C LEU A 433 6.50 -22.15 18.02
N ASP A 434 7.66 -22.69 17.64
CA ASP A 434 8.19 -23.95 18.11
C ASP A 434 9.20 -23.78 19.29
N LYS A 435 9.38 -22.56 19.82
CA LYS A 435 10.24 -22.26 20.96
C LYS A 435 9.47 -21.93 22.23
#